data_31e1c7b69a5202161d84a0e4181eee31
#
_entry.id   31e1c7b69a5202161d84a0e4181eee31
#
_cell.length_a   1.000
_cell.length_b   1.000
_cell.length_c   1.000
_cell.angle_alpha   90.00
_cell.angle_beta   90.00
_cell.angle_gamma   90.00
#
_symmetry.space_group_name_H-M   'P 1'
#
loop_
_entity.id
_entity.type
_entity.pdbx_description
1 polymer ?
#
loop_
_entity_poly.entity_id
_entity_poly.type
_entity_poly.pdbx_seq_one_letter_code
_entity_poly.pdbx_strand_id
1 'polypeptide(L)'
;MKAKILTNIRMTWMMLITVTVFISCSKSDDAEPIPQVTSCDVIIVSGKIDKPTVWEPGFVYVIEGSDLRVESILTIKPGVVVKIKNAGIGIYENGKILAEGTADKRIVFTSLADDRYCGDTNNDIMASKPEKGDWVSLDLSGSVGSVFKYVDIFYAGQNSGGTNRAVDIGWTQSAAFTFDHCRIAHTLDGSRYDSQAFYGSSSMIDANISRFTNNALYDNGKPIYFNAFYTLDPSNVFHNPDEPTMKNKHNGIYLFGTVQDKTVSWNIKEVPYVVNQYYQVYNSATINIGPNVVVKFMSTSAGLQRNAPQNINLNSSAILTSYKDDANGGDTNADGNASAPTKGDWTGFRNAYGPSPTWQQGTNILYSAR
;
A
#
# COMPACT_ATOMS: atom_id res chain seq x y z
N MET A 1 48.54 37.09 86.94
CA MET A 1 47.63 37.69 85.95
C MET A 1 47.64 36.90 84.71
N LYS A 2 46.50 36.32 84.36
CA LYS A 2 46.38 35.32 83.30
C LYS A 2 46.10 35.93 81.91
N ALA A 3 46.97 35.75 80.98
CA ALA A 3 46.75 36.12 79.56
C ALA A 3 45.91 35.03 78.84
N LYS A 4 44.83 35.41 78.17
CA LYS A 4 44.01 34.59 77.32
C LYS A 4 44.54 34.70 75.91
N ILE A 5 44.91 33.54 75.32
CA ILE A 5 45.26 33.36 73.92
C ILE A 5 43.98 33.09 73.20
N LEU A 6 43.59 33.94 72.17
CA LEU A 6 42.51 33.71 71.25
C LEU A 6 43.09 33.04 70.00
N THR A 7 42.69 31.84 69.78
CA THR A 7 42.99 31.08 68.50
C THR A 7 41.89 31.37 67.46
N ASN A 8 42.28 32.04 66.42
CA ASN A 8 41.40 32.22 65.23
C ASN A 8 41.40 30.96 64.36
N ILE A 9 40.25 30.28 64.33
CA ILE A 9 40.01 29.20 63.41
C ILE A 9 39.45 29.81 62.12
N ARG A 10 40.25 29.82 61.07
CA ARG A 10 39.78 30.14 59.69
C ARG A 10 39.08 28.87 59.15
N MET A 11 37.78 28.94 59.03
CA MET A 11 36.97 27.95 58.38
C MET A 11 37.00 28.19 56.86
N THR A 12 37.78 27.36 56.14
CA THR A 12 37.85 27.41 54.69
C THR A 12 36.62 26.65 54.17
N TRP A 13 35.69 27.36 53.57
CA TRP A 13 34.55 26.77 52.86
C TRP A 13 35.04 26.21 51.53
N MET A 14 35.09 24.88 51.41
CA MET A 14 35.33 24.18 50.18
C MET A 14 34.01 24.11 49.40
N MET A 15 33.85 24.95 48.39
CA MET A 15 32.70 24.99 47.52
C MET A 15 32.79 23.79 46.60
N LEU A 16 31.99 22.74 46.88
CA LEU A 16 31.83 21.58 46.03
C LEU A 16 30.98 21.94 44.81
N ILE A 17 31.61 22.23 43.67
CA ILE A 17 30.92 22.46 42.42
C ILE A 17 30.51 21.07 41.88
N THR A 18 29.26 20.68 42.09
CA THR A 18 28.63 19.54 41.40
C THR A 18 28.38 19.93 39.97
N VAL A 19 29.24 19.48 39.07
CA VAL A 19 28.99 19.53 37.62
C VAL A 19 27.96 18.46 37.32
N THR A 20 26.70 18.85 37.20
CA THR A 20 25.65 17.99 36.61
C THR A 20 25.88 17.91 35.12
N VAL A 21 26.49 16.82 34.66
CA VAL A 21 26.57 16.48 33.26
C VAL A 21 25.16 16.06 32.88
N PHE A 22 24.43 16.94 32.19
CA PHE A 22 23.25 16.53 31.43
C PHE A 22 23.73 15.68 30.27
N ILE A 23 23.66 14.35 30.41
CA ILE A 23 23.71 13.47 29.28
C ILE A 23 22.39 13.68 28.55
N SER A 24 22.39 14.57 27.55
CA SER A 24 21.38 14.62 26.52
C SER A 24 21.49 13.30 25.79
N CYS A 25 20.60 12.36 26.09
CA CYS A 25 20.31 11.25 25.20
C CYS A 25 19.67 11.87 23.95
N SER A 26 20.50 12.29 22.98
CA SER A 26 20.02 12.34 21.61
C SER A 26 19.61 10.91 21.29
N LYS A 27 18.31 10.68 20.99
CA LYS A 27 17.92 9.52 20.23
C LYS A 27 18.82 9.52 18.98
N SER A 28 19.84 8.69 18.99
CA SER A 28 20.42 8.24 17.76
C SER A 28 19.27 7.62 16.99
N ASP A 29 19.01 8.11 15.80
CA ASP A 29 18.29 7.35 14.81
C ASP A 29 19.07 6.02 14.74
N ASP A 30 18.58 5.01 15.46
CA ASP A 30 19.02 3.65 15.31
C ASP A 30 18.54 3.23 13.91
N ALA A 31 19.33 3.62 12.92
CA ALA A 31 19.26 3.00 11.61
C ALA A 31 19.37 1.50 11.86
N GLU A 32 18.35 0.74 11.44
CA GLU A 32 18.41 -0.71 11.45
C GLU A 32 19.79 -1.14 10.96
N PRO A 33 20.40 -2.17 11.55
CA PRO A 33 21.70 -2.65 11.11
C PRO A 33 21.57 -2.97 9.62
N ILE A 34 22.19 -2.13 8.80
CA ILE A 34 22.27 -2.33 7.37
C ILE A 34 22.88 -3.72 7.19
N PRO A 35 22.16 -4.70 6.59
CA PRO A 35 22.74 -5.99 6.32
C PRO A 35 24.07 -5.74 5.61
N GLN A 36 25.15 -6.41 6.03
CA GLN A 36 26.46 -6.30 5.39
C GLN A 36 26.29 -6.68 3.93
N VAL A 37 26.16 -5.66 3.09
CA VAL A 37 25.83 -5.84 1.68
C VAL A 37 27.07 -6.32 0.98
N THR A 38 27.14 -7.60 0.70
CA THR A 38 28.09 -8.12 -0.29
C THR A 38 27.76 -7.44 -1.62
N SER A 39 28.73 -6.78 -2.24
CA SER A 39 28.58 -6.22 -3.58
C SER A 39 28.18 -7.33 -4.55
N CYS A 40 27.13 -7.08 -5.34
CA CYS A 40 26.70 -8.00 -6.38
C CYS A 40 27.37 -7.63 -7.71
N ASP A 41 27.58 -8.60 -8.58
CA ASP A 41 27.94 -8.31 -9.97
C ASP A 41 26.75 -7.67 -10.70
N VAL A 42 27.02 -6.60 -11.45
CA VAL A 42 25.98 -5.81 -12.13
C VAL A 42 25.68 -6.37 -13.51
N ILE A 43 24.41 -6.62 -13.79
CA ILE A 43 23.89 -6.98 -15.11
C ILE A 43 22.93 -5.87 -15.57
N ILE A 44 23.31 -5.13 -16.60
CA ILE A 44 22.43 -4.14 -17.23
C ILE A 44 21.43 -4.87 -18.13
N VAL A 45 20.15 -4.62 -17.92
CA VAL A 45 19.04 -5.20 -18.70
C VAL A 45 18.29 -4.11 -19.44
N SER A 46 18.08 -4.30 -20.74
CA SER A 46 17.36 -3.35 -21.57
C SER A 46 16.63 -4.04 -22.71
N GLY A 47 15.66 -3.35 -23.33
CA GLY A 47 14.92 -3.83 -24.50
C GLY A 47 13.87 -4.85 -24.14
N LYS A 48 13.98 -6.10 -24.63
CA LYS A 48 12.94 -7.12 -24.45
C LYS A 48 13.47 -8.49 -24.04
N ILE A 49 12.63 -9.21 -23.31
CA ILE A 49 12.80 -10.63 -22.99
C ILE A 49 11.81 -11.41 -23.89
N ASP A 50 12.27 -11.89 -25.02
CA ASP A 50 11.46 -12.59 -26.03
C ASP A 50 11.64 -14.14 -26.03
N LYS A 51 12.40 -14.66 -25.08
CA LYS A 51 12.62 -16.08 -24.83
C LYS A 51 12.63 -16.36 -23.33
N PRO A 52 12.35 -17.62 -22.91
CA PRO A 52 12.45 -17.99 -21.50
C PRO A 52 13.79 -17.62 -20.91
N THR A 53 13.75 -16.79 -19.87
CA THR A 53 14.96 -16.21 -19.23
C THR A 53 14.89 -16.44 -17.72
N VAL A 54 16.03 -16.72 -17.12
CA VAL A 54 16.17 -16.90 -15.67
C VAL A 54 17.13 -15.87 -15.10
N TRP A 55 16.70 -15.17 -14.06
CA TRP A 55 17.57 -14.31 -13.25
C TRP A 55 18.00 -15.04 -11.99
N GLU A 56 19.30 -15.10 -11.77
CA GLU A 56 19.93 -15.87 -10.68
C GLU A 56 20.38 -14.94 -9.54
N PRO A 57 20.39 -15.41 -8.29
CA PRO A 57 20.92 -14.65 -7.15
C PRO A 57 22.45 -14.45 -7.28
N GLY A 58 22.96 -13.43 -6.55
CA GLY A 58 24.37 -13.04 -6.62
C GLY A 58 24.64 -11.93 -7.63
N PHE A 59 23.68 -11.62 -8.47
CA PHE A 59 23.69 -10.50 -9.40
C PHE A 59 22.67 -9.44 -8.97
N VAL A 60 22.95 -8.18 -9.34
CA VAL A 60 21.95 -7.11 -9.37
C VAL A 60 21.60 -6.81 -10.82
N TYR A 61 20.31 -6.88 -11.14
CA TYR A 61 19.79 -6.57 -12.47
C TYR A 61 19.37 -5.11 -12.51
N VAL A 62 19.99 -4.32 -13.38
CA VAL A 62 19.76 -2.87 -13.48
C VAL A 62 19.00 -2.54 -14.75
N ILE A 63 17.89 -1.82 -14.59
CA ILE A 63 17.04 -1.32 -15.67
C ILE A 63 17.01 0.21 -15.56
N GLU A 64 17.50 0.93 -16.57
CA GLU A 64 17.57 2.38 -16.51
C GLU A 64 17.18 3.04 -17.84
N GLY A 65 16.41 4.12 -17.75
CA GLY A 65 16.11 5.06 -18.84
C GLY A 65 15.11 4.58 -19.89
N SER A 66 14.82 3.27 -19.97
CA SER A 66 13.80 2.72 -20.87
C SER A 66 13.17 1.47 -20.29
N ASP A 67 11.88 1.28 -20.57
CA ASP A 67 11.11 0.16 -20.04
C ASP A 67 11.63 -1.19 -20.56
N LEU A 68 11.64 -2.18 -19.68
CA LEU A 68 11.88 -3.57 -20.03
C LEU A 68 10.57 -4.23 -20.47
N ARG A 69 10.55 -4.77 -21.67
CA ARG A 69 9.41 -5.52 -22.20
C ARG A 69 9.58 -7.02 -21.94
N VAL A 70 8.61 -7.63 -21.27
CA VAL A 70 8.59 -9.08 -21.05
C VAL A 70 7.56 -9.70 -21.98
N GLU A 71 8.05 -10.32 -23.06
CA GLU A 71 7.25 -10.97 -24.13
C GLU A 71 7.30 -12.50 -24.01
N SER A 72 8.04 -13.04 -23.02
CA SER A 72 8.17 -14.46 -22.73
C SER A 72 8.17 -14.70 -21.22
N ILE A 73 8.57 -15.89 -20.77
CA ILE A 73 8.64 -16.24 -19.35
C ILE A 73 9.93 -15.70 -18.74
N LEU A 74 9.81 -14.77 -17.77
CA LEU A 74 10.89 -14.36 -16.91
C LEU A 74 10.77 -15.04 -15.55
N THR A 75 11.69 -15.92 -15.23
CA THR A 75 11.80 -16.55 -13.90
C THR A 75 12.84 -15.83 -13.07
N ILE A 76 12.44 -15.34 -11.90
CA ILE A 76 13.32 -14.63 -10.97
C ILE A 76 13.48 -15.50 -9.72
N LYS A 77 14.71 -15.89 -9.43
CA LYS A 77 15.04 -16.79 -8.32
C LYS A 77 15.06 -16.07 -6.96
N PRO A 78 14.87 -16.81 -5.85
CA PRO A 78 14.94 -16.25 -4.50
C PRO A 78 16.24 -15.50 -4.23
N GLY A 79 16.14 -14.27 -3.68
CA GLY A 79 17.29 -13.44 -3.33
C GLY A 79 17.82 -12.56 -4.45
N VAL A 80 17.17 -12.55 -5.61
CA VAL A 80 17.51 -11.62 -6.71
C VAL A 80 17.13 -10.18 -6.34
N VAL A 81 18.00 -9.24 -6.68
CA VAL A 81 17.78 -7.80 -6.57
C VAL A 81 17.66 -7.19 -7.97
N VAL A 82 16.62 -6.39 -8.15
CA VAL A 82 16.37 -5.62 -9.38
C VAL A 82 16.34 -4.15 -9.01
N LYS A 83 17.27 -3.38 -9.55
CA LYS A 83 17.35 -1.93 -9.34
C LYS A 83 16.92 -1.17 -10.59
N ILE A 84 16.04 -0.19 -10.38
CA ILE A 84 15.37 0.48 -11.51
C ILE A 84 15.46 1.99 -11.33
N LYS A 85 15.65 2.72 -12.44
CA LYS A 85 15.64 4.17 -12.47
C LYS A 85 15.02 4.70 -13.77
N ASN A 86 14.01 5.57 -13.64
CA ASN A 86 13.32 6.20 -14.76
C ASN A 86 12.86 5.19 -15.84
N ALA A 87 12.42 4.02 -15.43
CA ALA A 87 11.97 2.93 -16.28
C ALA A 87 10.89 2.11 -15.58
N GLY A 88 10.18 1.27 -16.33
CA GLY A 88 9.24 0.30 -15.84
C GLY A 88 9.50 -1.10 -16.37
N ILE A 89 8.70 -2.07 -15.93
CA ILE A 89 8.68 -3.41 -16.47
C ILE A 89 7.25 -3.69 -16.94
N GLY A 90 7.07 -3.93 -18.24
CA GLY A 90 5.76 -4.21 -18.82
C GLY A 90 5.67 -5.61 -19.38
N ILE A 91 4.51 -6.27 -19.17
CA ILE A 91 4.20 -7.58 -19.74
C ILE A 91 3.46 -7.38 -21.06
N TYR A 92 3.94 -8.05 -22.09
CA TYR A 92 3.37 -7.99 -23.44
C TYR A 92 3.15 -9.40 -24.00
N GLU A 93 2.24 -9.53 -24.94
CA GLU A 93 1.94 -10.78 -25.65
C GLU A 93 1.60 -11.95 -24.69
N ASN A 94 2.45 -12.97 -24.65
CA ASN A 94 2.30 -14.14 -23.77
C ASN A 94 3.30 -14.11 -22.62
N GLY A 95 3.86 -12.94 -22.33
CA GLY A 95 4.83 -12.75 -21.26
C GLY A 95 4.23 -12.99 -19.88
N LYS A 96 5.07 -13.42 -18.96
CA LYS A 96 4.75 -13.50 -17.53
C LYS A 96 6.02 -13.46 -16.68
N ILE A 97 5.88 -13.01 -15.45
CA ILE A 97 6.93 -13.02 -14.45
C ILE A 97 6.60 -14.08 -13.39
N LEU A 98 7.56 -14.96 -13.12
CA LEU A 98 7.54 -15.91 -12.03
C LEU A 98 8.61 -15.51 -11.01
N ALA A 99 8.24 -14.71 -10.03
CA ALA A 99 9.10 -14.19 -8.97
C ALA A 99 8.72 -14.89 -7.65
N GLU A 100 9.30 -16.05 -7.39
CA GLU A 100 8.98 -16.86 -6.22
C GLU A 100 10.16 -16.86 -5.24
N GLY A 101 10.22 -15.84 -4.38
CA GLY A 101 11.13 -15.74 -3.25
C GLY A 101 10.74 -16.65 -2.09
N THR A 102 11.47 -16.53 -0.99
CA THR A 102 11.17 -17.18 0.31
C THR A 102 11.25 -16.16 1.43
N ALA A 103 10.79 -16.50 2.62
CA ALA A 103 10.87 -15.60 3.77
C ALA A 103 12.31 -15.12 4.04
N ASP A 104 13.31 -16.02 3.90
CA ASP A 104 14.72 -15.72 4.15
C ASP A 104 15.46 -15.14 2.94
N LYS A 105 14.89 -15.26 1.72
CA LYS A 105 15.49 -14.83 0.46
C LYS A 105 14.41 -14.17 -0.40
N ARG A 106 13.98 -13.00 0.06
CA ARG A 106 13.01 -12.19 -0.67
C ARG A 106 13.61 -11.70 -2.00
N ILE A 107 12.77 -11.52 -2.99
CA ILE A 107 13.15 -10.87 -4.24
C ILE A 107 12.83 -9.38 -4.08
N VAL A 108 13.73 -8.50 -4.51
CA VAL A 108 13.57 -7.06 -4.28
C VAL A 108 13.59 -6.31 -5.61
N PHE A 109 12.55 -5.52 -5.85
CA PHE A 109 12.49 -4.47 -6.88
C PHE A 109 12.57 -3.13 -6.18
N THR A 110 13.59 -2.33 -6.47
CA THR A 110 13.85 -1.09 -5.76
C THR A 110 14.48 -0.02 -6.65
N SER A 111 14.72 1.17 -6.09
CA SER A 111 15.46 2.26 -6.75
C SER A 111 16.90 1.88 -7.03
N LEU A 112 17.47 2.41 -8.12
CA LEU A 112 18.92 2.30 -8.39
C LEU A 112 19.75 2.97 -7.29
N ALA A 113 19.20 3.97 -6.61
CA ALA A 113 19.84 4.67 -5.49
C ALA A 113 19.67 3.97 -4.13
N ASP A 114 19.12 2.76 -4.09
CA ASP A 114 18.91 2.02 -2.84
C ASP A 114 20.12 1.14 -2.50
N ASP A 115 21.06 1.70 -1.77
CA ASP A 115 22.31 1.03 -1.42
C ASP A 115 22.15 -0.06 -0.34
N ARG A 116 20.97 -0.20 0.26
CA ARG A 116 20.67 -1.28 1.21
C ARG A 116 20.76 -2.66 0.58
N TYR A 117 20.57 -2.74 -0.74
CA TYR A 117 20.59 -3.98 -1.51
C TYR A 117 21.75 -3.94 -2.53
N CYS A 118 22.64 -4.92 -2.49
CA CYS A 118 23.80 -5.03 -3.38
C CYS A 118 24.76 -3.80 -3.41
N GLY A 119 24.71 -2.92 -2.40
CA GLY A 119 25.61 -1.77 -2.25
C GLY A 119 25.40 -0.66 -3.27
N ASP A 120 26.40 0.23 -3.35
CA ASP A 120 26.44 1.38 -4.25
C ASP A 120 26.56 0.93 -5.72
N THR A 121 25.42 0.63 -6.34
CA THR A 121 25.34 0.13 -7.72
C THR A 121 25.47 1.25 -8.75
N ASN A 122 25.09 2.48 -8.39
CA ASN A 122 25.17 3.67 -9.24
C ASN A 122 26.51 4.40 -9.14
N ASN A 123 27.44 3.93 -8.28
CA ASN A 123 28.79 4.45 -8.09
C ASN A 123 28.82 5.94 -7.69
N ASP A 124 27.88 6.38 -6.85
CA ASP A 124 27.81 7.78 -6.40
C ASP A 124 28.32 7.99 -4.97
N ILE A 125 28.90 6.95 -4.36
CA ILE A 125 29.46 6.96 -2.99
C ILE A 125 28.37 7.36 -1.96
N MET A 126 27.16 6.81 -2.09
CA MET A 126 26.00 7.09 -1.23
C MET A 126 25.54 8.57 -1.30
N ALA A 127 25.82 9.28 -2.40
CA ALA A 127 25.41 10.67 -2.58
C ALA A 127 23.90 10.80 -2.83
N SER A 128 23.28 9.80 -3.47
CA SER A 128 21.84 9.71 -3.63
C SER A 128 21.21 8.77 -2.59
N LYS A 129 19.91 8.93 -2.41
CA LYS A 129 19.08 8.05 -1.59
C LYS A 129 17.83 7.69 -2.38
N PRO A 130 17.22 6.52 -2.13
CA PRO A 130 16.01 6.16 -2.82
C PRO A 130 14.86 7.09 -2.44
N GLU A 131 14.12 7.54 -3.46
CA GLU A 131 12.96 8.43 -3.31
C GLU A 131 11.71 7.79 -3.91
N LYS A 132 10.55 8.18 -3.38
CA LYS A 132 9.24 7.73 -3.89
C LYS A 132 9.09 8.14 -5.36
N GLY A 133 8.87 7.17 -6.24
CA GLY A 133 8.71 7.40 -7.67
C GLY A 133 10.01 7.42 -8.47
N ASP A 134 11.10 6.86 -7.97
CA ASP A 134 12.36 6.73 -8.72
C ASP A 134 12.22 5.89 -9.99
N TRP A 135 11.25 5.01 -10.01
CA TRP A 135 10.95 4.20 -11.19
C TRP A 135 9.43 4.11 -11.45
N VAL A 136 9.07 3.70 -12.66
CA VAL A 136 7.70 3.83 -13.15
C VAL A 136 6.78 2.79 -12.49
N SER A 137 6.79 1.55 -12.93
CA SER A 137 5.85 0.52 -12.45
C SER A 137 6.20 -0.89 -12.89
N LEU A 138 5.54 -1.87 -12.26
CA LEU A 138 5.27 -3.18 -12.83
C LEU A 138 3.90 -3.13 -13.53
N ASP A 139 3.90 -3.06 -14.85
CA ASP A 139 2.69 -3.13 -15.68
C ASP A 139 2.42 -4.59 -16.07
N LEU A 140 1.45 -5.18 -15.40
CA LEU A 140 1.01 -6.56 -15.60
C LEU A 140 -0.26 -6.65 -16.44
N SER A 141 -0.68 -5.58 -17.10
CA SER A 141 -1.96 -5.48 -17.83
C SER A 141 -2.07 -6.52 -18.97
N GLY A 142 -0.96 -6.95 -19.53
CA GLY A 142 -0.90 -8.02 -20.54
C GLY A 142 -0.73 -9.43 -19.97
N SER A 143 -0.63 -9.58 -18.64
CA SER A 143 -0.23 -10.85 -18.03
C SER A 143 -1.39 -11.78 -17.71
N VAL A 144 -1.22 -13.06 -18.05
CA VAL A 144 -2.05 -14.13 -17.52
C VAL A 144 -1.17 -15.10 -16.73
N GLY A 145 -1.29 -15.07 -15.41
CA GLY A 145 -0.62 -16.01 -14.51
C GLY A 145 0.78 -15.61 -14.05
N SER A 146 1.08 -14.31 -13.96
CA SER A 146 2.28 -13.85 -13.22
C SER A 146 2.16 -14.15 -11.73
N VAL A 147 3.27 -14.54 -11.12
CA VAL A 147 3.36 -14.96 -9.73
C VAL A 147 4.44 -14.15 -9.01
N PHE A 148 4.04 -13.53 -7.90
CA PHE A 148 4.91 -12.81 -6.98
C PHE A 148 4.70 -13.38 -5.57
N LYS A 149 5.74 -14.02 -5.02
CA LYS A 149 5.75 -14.53 -3.63
C LYS A 149 6.99 -14.05 -2.92
N TYR A 150 6.83 -13.54 -1.71
CA TYR A 150 7.92 -12.96 -0.94
C TYR A 150 8.75 -11.96 -1.77
N VAL A 151 8.04 -11.02 -2.38
CA VAL A 151 8.61 -9.96 -3.21
C VAL A 151 8.43 -8.61 -2.52
N ASP A 152 9.47 -7.80 -2.51
CA ASP A 152 9.43 -6.41 -2.07
C ASP A 152 9.46 -5.49 -3.31
N ILE A 153 8.53 -4.53 -3.36
CA ILE A 153 8.38 -3.55 -4.43
C ILE A 153 8.40 -2.17 -3.79
N PHE A 154 9.54 -1.47 -3.93
CA PHE A 154 9.80 -0.22 -3.25
C PHE A 154 10.14 0.92 -4.22
N TYR A 155 9.73 2.14 -3.89
CA TYR A 155 10.06 3.40 -4.58
C TYR A 155 9.52 3.51 -6.02
N ALA A 156 8.52 2.73 -6.37
CA ALA A 156 7.83 2.81 -7.65
C ALA A 156 6.76 3.92 -7.67
N GLY A 157 6.08 4.05 -8.81
CA GLY A 157 4.96 4.94 -8.98
C GLY A 157 5.33 6.28 -9.61
N GLN A 158 6.44 6.37 -10.35
CA GLN A 158 6.78 7.56 -11.11
C GLN A 158 5.63 7.91 -12.07
N ASN A 159 5.37 9.21 -12.20
CA ASN A 159 4.31 9.69 -13.09
C ASN A 159 4.62 9.35 -14.56
N SER A 160 3.87 8.41 -15.10
CA SER A 160 3.87 8.09 -16.53
C SER A 160 2.49 8.39 -17.11
N GLY A 161 2.41 9.37 -18.02
CA GLY A 161 1.16 9.73 -18.65
C GLY A 161 0.05 10.26 -17.70
N GLY A 162 0.42 10.72 -16.50
CA GLY A 162 -0.51 11.30 -15.52
C GLY A 162 -1.06 10.30 -14.49
N THR A 163 -0.59 9.07 -14.46
CA THR A 163 -0.92 8.07 -13.44
C THR A 163 0.30 7.72 -12.62
N ASN A 164 0.09 7.43 -11.33
CA ASN A 164 1.15 7.03 -10.40
C ASN A 164 0.77 5.67 -9.81
N ARG A 165 1.24 4.58 -10.42
CA ARG A 165 0.93 3.21 -10.01
C ARG A 165 2.21 2.43 -9.87
N ALA A 166 2.43 1.79 -8.74
CA ALA A 166 3.61 0.92 -8.58
C ALA A 166 3.38 -0.44 -9.22
N VAL A 167 2.18 -1.01 -9.06
CA VAL A 167 1.73 -2.23 -9.73
C VAL A 167 0.41 -1.95 -10.43
N ASP A 168 0.35 -2.24 -11.72
CA ASP A 168 -0.85 -2.07 -12.55
C ASP A 168 -1.24 -3.40 -13.18
N ILE A 169 -2.44 -3.91 -12.84
CA ILE A 169 -3.01 -5.10 -13.52
C ILE A 169 -3.96 -4.72 -14.67
N GLY A 170 -4.07 -3.42 -14.96
CA GLY A 170 -4.71 -2.87 -16.15
C GLY A 170 -6.19 -3.14 -16.32
N TRP A 171 -6.64 -2.87 -17.54
CA TRP A 171 -8.05 -2.89 -17.97
C TRP A 171 -8.40 -4.13 -18.77
N THR A 172 -7.42 -4.89 -19.23
CA THR A 172 -7.59 -5.89 -20.25
C THR A 172 -7.91 -7.26 -19.67
N GLN A 173 -8.48 -8.06 -20.52
CA GLN A 173 -9.08 -9.38 -20.40
C GLN A 173 -8.40 -10.30 -19.39
N SER A 174 -9.21 -11.00 -18.58
CA SER A 174 -8.82 -12.18 -17.75
C SER A 174 -7.50 -12.02 -16.99
N ALA A 175 -7.34 -10.98 -16.18
CA ALA A 175 -6.16 -10.85 -15.34
C ALA A 175 -6.13 -11.99 -14.31
N ALA A 176 -5.13 -12.85 -14.41
CA ALA A 176 -4.81 -13.86 -13.41
C ALA A 176 -3.44 -13.53 -12.83
N PHE A 177 -3.35 -13.42 -11.51
CA PHE A 177 -2.12 -13.07 -10.81
C PHE A 177 -2.05 -13.71 -9.42
N THR A 178 -0.86 -13.81 -8.90
CA THR A 178 -0.62 -14.15 -7.50
C THR A 178 0.31 -13.12 -6.88
N PHE A 179 -0.15 -12.49 -5.81
CA PHE A 179 0.67 -11.72 -4.87
C PHE A 179 0.50 -12.34 -3.48
N ASP A 180 1.54 -12.96 -2.96
CA ASP A 180 1.50 -13.62 -1.66
C ASP A 180 2.75 -13.31 -0.84
N HIS A 181 2.58 -12.82 0.40
CA HIS A 181 3.67 -12.35 1.26
C HIS A 181 4.54 -11.24 0.63
N CYS A 182 3.94 -10.39 -0.23
CA CYS A 182 4.65 -9.27 -0.84
C CYS A 182 4.56 -8.01 0.03
N ARG A 183 5.56 -7.13 -0.11
CA ARG A 183 5.55 -5.78 0.47
C ARG A 183 5.54 -4.77 -0.68
N ILE A 184 4.60 -3.82 -0.66
CA ILE A 184 4.52 -2.72 -1.63
C ILE A 184 4.56 -1.43 -0.84
N ALA A 185 5.67 -0.69 -0.93
CA ALA A 185 5.88 0.45 -0.05
C ALA A 185 6.69 1.58 -0.70
N HIS A 186 6.69 2.73 -0.04
CA HIS A 186 7.44 3.92 -0.45
C HIS A 186 7.09 4.37 -1.88
N THR A 187 5.81 4.23 -2.28
CA THR A 187 5.40 4.63 -3.62
C THR A 187 5.00 6.09 -3.68
N LEU A 188 5.15 6.71 -4.87
CA LEU A 188 4.84 8.11 -5.06
C LEU A 188 3.36 8.39 -4.75
N ASP A 189 3.11 9.42 -3.95
CA ASP A 189 1.77 9.95 -3.71
C ASP A 189 1.40 10.94 -4.82
N GLY A 190 0.58 10.50 -5.75
CA GLY A 190 0.04 11.37 -6.78
C GLY A 190 -1.23 12.08 -6.34
N SER A 191 -1.42 13.31 -6.83
CA SER A 191 -2.62 14.12 -6.56
C SER A 191 -3.90 13.61 -7.25
N ARG A 192 -3.79 12.63 -8.14
CA ARG A 192 -4.92 12.08 -8.90
C ARG A 192 -5.64 10.96 -8.17
N TYR A 193 -6.91 10.77 -8.48
CA TYR A 193 -7.73 9.69 -7.91
C TYR A 193 -7.20 8.29 -8.21
N ASP A 194 -6.47 8.13 -9.30
CA ASP A 194 -5.91 6.88 -9.82
C ASP A 194 -4.43 6.65 -9.48
N SER A 195 -3.89 7.38 -8.51
CA SER A 195 -2.53 7.21 -8.00
C SER A 195 -2.54 6.27 -6.80
N GLN A 196 -2.12 5.02 -7.02
CA GLN A 196 -2.14 3.97 -6.00
C GLN A 196 -0.91 3.07 -6.09
N ALA A 197 -0.52 2.49 -4.95
CA ALA A 197 0.55 1.49 -4.93
C ALA A 197 0.18 0.25 -5.74
N PHE A 198 -1.04 -0.27 -5.54
CA PHE A 198 -1.57 -1.39 -6.32
C PHE A 198 -2.88 -0.99 -7.00
N TYR A 199 -2.92 -1.11 -8.33
CA TYR A 199 -4.09 -0.81 -9.14
C TYR A 199 -4.66 -2.05 -9.80
N GLY A 200 -5.80 -2.50 -9.30
CA GLY A 200 -6.51 -3.70 -9.73
C GLY A 200 -7.94 -3.42 -10.18
N SER A 201 -8.12 -2.51 -11.14
CA SER A 201 -9.46 -2.07 -11.55
C SER A 201 -10.12 -2.96 -12.60
N SER A 202 -9.41 -3.95 -13.15
CA SER A 202 -9.99 -4.82 -14.17
C SER A 202 -11.28 -5.49 -13.68
N SER A 203 -12.36 -5.31 -14.43
CA SER A 203 -13.61 -6.06 -14.21
C SER A 203 -13.48 -7.54 -14.56
N MET A 204 -12.34 -7.93 -15.13
CA MET A 204 -12.06 -9.26 -15.66
C MET A 204 -11.03 -10.03 -14.84
N ILE A 205 -10.80 -9.65 -13.59
CA ILE A 205 -9.99 -10.45 -12.67
C ILE A 205 -10.67 -11.81 -12.50
N ASP A 206 -9.98 -12.88 -12.87
CA ASP A 206 -10.45 -14.22 -12.56
C ASP A 206 -10.21 -14.50 -11.07
N ALA A 207 -11.25 -14.30 -10.28
CA ALA A 207 -11.20 -14.50 -8.84
C ALA A 207 -10.95 -15.96 -8.42
N ASN A 208 -11.12 -16.93 -9.32
CA ASN A 208 -10.89 -18.33 -9.01
C ASN A 208 -9.40 -18.66 -8.97
N ILE A 209 -8.60 -17.97 -9.77
CA ILE A 209 -7.16 -18.24 -9.92
C ILE A 209 -6.28 -17.09 -9.46
N SER A 210 -6.83 -15.87 -9.30
CA SER A 210 -6.07 -14.75 -8.76
C SER A 210 -6.00 -14.84 -7.24
N ARG A 211 -4.84 -14.47 -6.68
CA ARG A 211 -4.57 -14.46 -5.24
C ARG A 211 -3.90 -13.15 -4.84
N PHE A 212 -4.42 -12.55 -3.78
CA PHE A 212 -3.83 -11.38 -3.12
C PHE A 212 -3.90 -11.62 -1.61
N THR A 213 -2.87 -12.25 -1.06
CA THR A 213 -2.87 -12.80 0.32
C THR A 213 -1.60 -12.45 1.06
N ASN A 214 -1.69 -12.25 2.37
CA ASN A 214 -0.54 -12.01 3.26
C ASN A 214 0.36 -10.83 2.83
N ASN A 215 -0.16 -9.86 2.09
CA ASN A 215 0.62 -8.73 1.62
C ASN A 215 0.59 -7.58 2.62
N ALA A 216 1.66 -6.79 2.65
CA ALA A 216 1.75 -5.54 3.41
C ALA A 216 1.89 -4.35 2.46
N LEU A 217 1.00 -3.35 2.61
CA LEU A 217 1.02 -2.12 1.84
C LEU A 217 1.17 -0.94 2.81
N TYR A 218 2.29 -0.23 2.77
CA TYR A 218 2.58 0.84 3.73
C TYR A 218 3.43 1.96 3.13
N ASP A 219 3.43 3.11 3.78
CA ASP A 219 4.12 4.33 3.34
C ASP A 219 3.87 4.71 1.88
N ASN A 220 2.64 4.46 1.43
CA ASN A 220 2.15 4.83 0.10
C ASN A 220 1.22 6.03 0.20
N GLY A 221 0.91 6.68 -0.92
CA GLY A 221 -0.17 7.65 -0.98
C GLY A 221 -1.52 6.96 -0.69
N LYS A 222 -2.01 6.16 -1.63
CA LYS A 222 -3.12 5.23 -1.46
C LYS A 222 -2.61 3.80 -1.64
N PRO A 223 -2.92 2.86 -0.71
CA PRO A 223 -2.36 1.52 -0.81
C PRO A 223 -2.92 0.73 -1.99
N ILE A 224 -4.23 0.78 -2.19
CA ILE A 224 -4.87 -0.10 -3.16
C ILE A 224 -6.14 0.53 -3.75
N TYR A 225 -6.30 0.37 -5.06
CA TYR A 225 -7.53 0.65 -5.80
C TYR A 225 -7.97 -0.64 -6.48
N PHE A 226 -9.09 -1.20 -6.05
CA PHE A 226 -9.44 -2.55 -6.43
C PHE A 226 -10.87 -2.64 -6.92
N ASN A 227 -11.11 -3.63 -7.81
CA ASN A 227 -12.45 -3.89 -8.27
C ASN A 227 -13.34 -4.39 -7.12
N ALA A 228 -14.52 -3.81 -6.97
CA ALA A 228 -15.50 -4.18 -5.94
C ALA A 228 -15.98 -5.64 -6.03
N PHE A 229 -15.71 -6.33 -7.13
CA PHE A 229 -16.03 -7.76 -7.36
C PHE A 229 -15.05 -8.75 -6.78
N TYR A 230 -13.92 -8.29 -6.29
CA TYR A 230 -12.90 -9.15 -5.75
C TYR A 230 -12.97 -9.14 -4.23
N THR A 231 -13.05 -10.30 -3.63
CA THR A 231 -12.93 -10.43 -2.17
C THR A 231 -11.46 -10.38 -1.80
N LEU A 232 -11.01 -9.26 -1.24
CA LEU A 232 -9.67 -9.17 -0.67
C LEU A 232 -9.58 -10.05 0.58
N ASP A 233 -8.53 -10.87 0.64
CA ASP A 233 -8.27 -11.73 1.78
C ASP A 233 -7.90 -10.89 3.01
N PRO A 234 -8.48 -11.16 4.19
CA PRO A 234 -8.20 -10.41 5.41
C PRO A 234 -6.79 -10.63 6.00
N SER A 235 -5.98 -11.50 5.41
CA SER A 235 -4.56 -11.64 5.77
C SER A 235 -3.69 -10.47 5.30
N ASN A 236 -4.20 -9.62 4.40
CA ASN A 236 -3.48 -8.41 3.96
C ASN A 236 -3.52 -7.33 5.05
N VAL A 237 -2.40 -6.64 5.23
CA VAL A 237 -2.26 -5.54 6.19
C VAL A 237 -1.87 -4.22 5.50
N PHE A 238 -2.27 -3.10 6.11
CA PHE A 238 -2.13 -1.76 5.54
C PHE A 238 -1.24 -0.86 6.41
N HIS A 239 -0.26 -1.47 7.03
CA HIS A 239 0.82 -0.87 7.81
C HIS A 239 2.12 -1.67 7.61
N ASN A 240 3.24 -1.10 8.01
CA ASN A 240 4.51 -1.84 8.05
C ASN A 240 4.46 -2.86 9.21
N PRO A 241 4.58 -4.17 8.94
CA PRO A 241 4.56 -5.18 10.01
C PRO A 241 5.68 -5.02 11.04
N ASP A 242 6.82 -4.46 10.63
CA ASP A 242 7.99 -4.25 11.50
C ASP A 242 7.87 -2.90 12.27
N GLU A 243 7.08 -1.94 11.75
CA GLU A 243 6.79 -0.65 12.37
C GLU A 243 5.31 -0.28 12.20
N PRO A 244 4.38 -0.77 13.03
CA PRO A 244 2.92 -0.63 12.83
C PRO A 244 2.38 0.80 12.80
N THR A 245 3.17 1.78 13.22
CA THR A 245 2.84 3.21 13.12
C THR A 245 3.02 3.75 11.71
N MET A 246 3.87 3.13 10.89
CA MET A 246 4.08 3.46 9.49
C MET A 246 2.93 2.94 8.64
N LYS A 247 2.02 3.81 8.29
CA LYS A 247 0.80 3.53 7.50
C LYS A 247 0.85 4.25 6.17
N ASN A 248 -0.16 4.04 5.34
CA ASN A 248 -0.34 4.82 4.13
C ASN A 248 -0.96 6.19 4.45
N LYS A 249 -0.71 7.19 3.63
CA LYS A 249 -1.27 8.54 3.82
C LYS A 249 -2.79 8.53 3.77
N HIS A 250 -3.38 7.99 2.71
CA HIS A 250 -4.82 7.80 2.54
C HIS A 250 -5.16 6.33 2.78
N ASN A 251 -5.14 5.91 4.05
CA ASN A 251 -5.17 4.49 4.41
C ASN A 251 -6.58 3.89 4.27
N GLY A 252 -6.85 3.30 3.12
CA GLY A 252 -8.16 2.68 2.80
C GLY A 252 -8.10 1.81 1.55
N ILE A 253 -9.12 0.97 1.37
CA ILE A 253 -9.34 0.14 0.18
C ILE A 253 -10.27 0.89 -0.75
N TYR A 254 -9.73 1.49 -1.81
CA TYR A 254 -10.51 2.27 -2.77
C TYR A 254 -11.16 1.35 -3.79
N LEU A 255 -12.48 1.43 -3.90
CA LEU A 255 -13.26 0.53 -4.73
C LEU A 255 -13.62 1.15 -6.08
N PHE A 256 -13.63 0.30 -7.10
CA PHE A 256 -14.03 0.64 -8.46
C PHE A 256 -14.93 -0.44 -9.07
N GLY A 257 -15.68 -0.06 -10.10
CA GLY A 257 -16.50 -1.00 -10.88
C GLY A 257 -17.85 -1.30 -10.24
N THR A 258 -18.64 -2.11 -10.92
CA THR A 258 -19.97 -2.55 -10.48
C THR A 258 -19.99 -4.04 -10.23
N VAL A 259 -20.64 -4.50 -9.18
CA VAL A 259 -20.75 -5.94 -8.85
C VAL A 259 -21.76 -6.59 -9.80
N GLN A 260 -21.35 -7.63 -10.53
CA GLN A 260 -22.20 -8.38 -11.46
C GLN A 260 -22.10 -9.87 -11.19
N ASP A 261 -23.24 -10.52 -10.93
CA ASP A 261 -23.41 -11.96 -10.87
C ASP A 261 -22.38 -12.75 -10.05
N LYS A 262 -21.86 -12.13 -8.99
CA LYS A 262 -20.88 -12.71 -8.07
C LYS A 262 -21.26 -12.41 -6.63
N THR A 263 -20.84 -13.27 -5.74
CA THR A 263 -20.84 -12.99 -4.30
C THR A 263 -19.46 -12.54 -3.87
N VAL A 264 -19.39 -11.36 -3.25
CA VAL A 264 -18.16 -10.81 -2.68
C VAL A 264 -18.35 -10.48 -1.22
N SER A 265 -17.23 -10.46 -0.49
CA SER A 265 -17.24 -10.12 0.92
C SER A 265 -16.22 -9.02 1.22
N TRP A 266 -16.68 -7.98 1.89
CA TRP A 266 -15.84 -6.93 2.44
C TRP A 266 -15.63 -7.25 3.92
N ASN A 267 -14.46 -7.79 4.26
CA ASN A 267 -14.19 -8.34 5.59
C ASN A 267 -12.97 -7.72 6.28
N ILE A 268 -12.21 -6.86 5.58
CA ILE A 268 -11.05 -6.19 6.17
C ILE A 268 -11.55 -5.14 7.15
N LYS A 269 -10.97 -5.15 8.35
CA LYS A 269 -11.37 -4.28 9.49
C LYS A 269 -10.32 -3.23 9.81
N GLU A 270 -9.09 -3.44 9.36
CA GLU A 270 -7.95 -2.55 9.68
C GLU A 270 -8.14 -1.18 9.07
N VAL A 271 -8.64 -1.13 7.83
CA VAL A 271 -8.84 0.10 7.08
C VAL A 271 -10.24 0.14 6.45
N PRO A 272 -10.82 1.32 6.22
CA PRO A 272 -12.12 1.44 5.58
C PRO A 272 -12.09 0.99 4.11
N TYR A 273 -13.22 0.46 3.65
CA TYR A 273 -13.54 0.43 2.22
C TYR A 273 -14.02 1.82 1.81
N VAL A 274 -13.47 2.36 0.72
CA VAL A 274 -13.76 3.72 0.24
C VAL A 274 -14.51 3.66 -1.07
N VAL A 275 -15.71 4.22 -1.06
CA VAL A 275 -16.67 4.23 -2.17
C VAL A 275 -16.72 5.65 -2.76
N ASN A 276 -16.33 5.78 -4.03
CA ASN A 276 -16.29 7.07 -4.73
C ASN A 276 -17.47 7.33 -5.69
N GLN A 277 -18.34 6.33 -5.87
CA GLN A 277 -19.47 6.38 -6.79
C GLN A 277 -20.73 5.76 -6.18
N TYR A 278 -21.83 5.79 -6.93
CA TYR A 278 -23.08 5.14 -6.52
C TYR A 278 -23.10 3.68 -7.00
N TYR A 279 -22.92 2.74 -6.05
CA TYR A 279 -22.94 1.32 -6.36
C TYR A 279 -24.36 0.78 -6.39
N GLN A 280 -24.79 0.32 -7.55
CA GLN A 280 -26.03 -0.41 -7.73
C GLN A 280 -25.72 -1.91 -7.83
N VAL A 281 -26.27 -2.69 -6.90
CA VAL A 281 -26.13 -4.15 -6.87
C VAL A 281 -27.44 -4.75 -7.30
N TYR A 282 -27.39 -5.58 -8.33
CA TYR A 282 -28.59 -6.16 -8.94
C TYR A 282 -28.33 -7.59 -9.45
N ASN A 283 -29.37 -8.23 -10.00
CA ASN A 283 -29.33 -9.63 -10.47
C ASN A 283 -28.92 -10.59 -9.33
N SER A 284 -28.04 -11.55 -9.63
CA SER A 284 -27.51 -12.51 -8.67
C SER A 284 -26.31 -12.00 -7.85
N ALA A 285 -25.88 -10.74 -8.08
CA ALA A 285 -24.77 -10.17 -7.34
C ALA A 285 -25.10 -9.99 -5.85
N THR A 286 -24.12 -10.27 -5.00
CA THR A 286 -24.22 -10.10 -3.55
C THR A 286 -22.95 -9.48 -2.98
N ILE A 287 -23.09 -8.43 -2.17
CA ILE A 287 -22.03 -7.88 -1.32
C ILE A 287 -22.35 -8.23 0.13
N ASN A 288 -21.47 -8.97 0.79
CA ASN A 288 -21.52 -9.19 2.23
C ASN A 288 -20.58 -8.21 2.93
N ILE A 289 -21.13 -7.26 3.67
CA ILE A 289 -20.34 -6.33 4.49
C ILE A 289 -20.27 -6.93 5.91
N GLY A 290 -19.08 -7.39 6.26
CA GLY A 290 -18.81 -8.16 7.47
C GLY A 290 -18.87 -7.35 8.76
N PRO A 291 -18.76 -8.02 9.92
CA PRO A 291 -18.83 -7.36 11.22
C PRO A 291 -17.67 -6.41 11.45
N ASN A 292 -17.97 -5.24 12.04
CA ASN A 292 -17.00 -4.17 12.36
C ASN A 292 -16.23 -3.61 11.13
N VAL A 293 -16.74 -3.83 9.93
CA VAL A 293 -16.23 -3.21 8.72
C VAL A 293 -16.71 -1.77 8.64
N VAL A 294 -15.82 -0.85 8.27
CA VAL A 294 -16.15 0.55 7.99
C VAL A 294 -16.17 0.77 6.48
N VAL A 295 -17.23 1.40 5.98
CA VAL A 295 -17.36 1.83 4.59
C VAL A 295 -17.52 3.34 4.57
N LYS A 296 -16.63 4.04 3.91
CA LYS A 296 -16.64 5.51 3.77
C LYS A 296 -17.03 5.94 2.37
N PHE A 297 -17.83 6.98 2.26
CA PHE A 297 -18.32 7.53 1.00
C PHE A 297 -17.69 8.88 0.72
N MET A 298 -17.04 9.03 -0.45
CA MET A 298 -16.19 10.18 -0.77
C MET A 298 -16.95 11.43 -1.15
N SER A 299 -18.21 11.34 -1.58
CA SER A 299 -18.93 12.48 -2.12
C SER A 299 -20.44 12.35 -1.98
N THR A 300 -21.15 13.45 -2.16
CA THR A 300 -22.60 13.52 -2.16
C THR A 300 -23.26 12.64 -3.22
N SER A 301 -22.54 12.24 -4.27
CA SER A 301 -23.03 11.31 -5.31
C SER A 301 -22.69 9.84 -5.01
N ALA A 302 -21.86 9.56 -4.01
CA ALA A 302 -21.53 8.20 -3.62
C ALA A 302 -22.65 7.58 -2.78
N GLY A 303 -22.84 6.28 -2.89
CA GLY A 303 -23.87 5.57 -2.13
C GLY A 303 -23.99 4.10 -2.49
N LEU A 304 -24.93 3.41 -1.87
CA LEU A 304 -25.26 2.03 -2.14
C LEU A 304 -26.72 1.88 -2.55
N GLN A 305 -26.98 0.98 -3.47
CA GLN A 305 -28.33 0.55 -3.83
C GLN A 305 -28.39 -0.95 -3.97
N ARG A 306 -29.36 -1.58 -3.33
CA ARG A 306 -29.72 -2.97 -3.59
C ARG A 306 -31.06 -3.05 -4.33
N ASN A 307 -31.12 -3.89 -5.34
CA ASN A 307 -32.32 -4.10 -6.15
C ASN A 307 -33.10 -5.36 -5.74
N ALA A 308 -32.52 -6.17 -4.84
CA ALA A 308 -33.19 -7.25 -4.12
C ALA A 308 -32.61 -7.35 -2.69
N PRO A 309 -33.35 -7.91 -1.71
CA PRO A 309 -32.87 -8.00 -0.33
C PRO A 309 -31.49 -8.64 -0.16
N GLN A 310 -31.19 -9.68 -0.95
CA GLN A 310 -29.94 -10.44 -0.90
C GLN A 310 -28.74 -9.73 -1.53
N ASN A 311 -28.95 -8.66 -2.31
CA ASN A 311 -27.85 -8.03 -3.05
C ASN A 311 -26.83 -7.34 -2.12
N ILE A 312 -27.26 -6.82 -0.97
CA ILE A 312 -26.32 -6.27 0.02
C ILE A 312 -26.74 -6.76 1.41
N ASN A 313 -25.90 -7.56 2.00
CA ASN A 313 -26.03 -8.03 3.36
C ASN A 313 -25.15 -7.17 4.27
N LEU A 314 -25.76 -6.24 5.00
CA LEU A 314 -25.06 -5.35 5.93
C LEU A 314 -25.10 -5.96 7.33
N ASN A 315 -23.93 -6.26 7.89
CA ASN A 315 -23.85 -6.67 9.30
C ASN A 315 -24.23 -5.51 10.22
N SER A 316 -24.92 -5.80 11.31
CA SER A 316 -25.40 -4.78 12.24
C SER A 316 -24.31 -3.98 12.94
N SER A 317 -23.08 -4.52 13.04
CA SER A 317 -21.91 -3.83 13.60
C SER A 317 -21.04 -3.14 12.54
N ALA A 318 -21.35 -3.30 11.26
CA ALA A 318 -20.66 -2.55 10.21
C ALA A 318 -21.12 -1.09 10.20
N ILE A 319 -20.22 -0.17 9.84
CA ILE A 319 -20.51 1.28 9.82
C ILE A 319 -20.41 1.79 8.39
N LEU A 320 -21.46 2.48 7.95
CA LEU A 320 -21.50 3.24 6.69
C LEU A 320 -21.43 4.73 7.04
N THR A 321 -20.41 5.45 6.56
CA THR A 321 -20.18 6.82 7.02
C THR A 321 -19.55 7.73 5.95
N SER A 322 -19.37 9.00 6.28
CA SER A 322 -18.67 9.99 5.45
C SER A 322 -17.17 9.69 5.36
N TYR A 323 -16.55 10.05 4.24
CA TYR A 323 -15.09 10.02 4.05
C TYR A 323 -14.35 10.96 5.02
N LYS A 324 -15.06 11.96 5.57
CA LYS A 324 -14.55 12.93 6.55
C LYS A 324 -14.68 12.45 8.01
N ASP A 325 -15.17 11.23 8.23
CA ASP A 325 -15.42 10.72 9.58
C ASP A 325 -14.17 10.00 10.13
N ASP A 326 -13.32 10.74 10.82
CA ASP A 326 -12.09 10.21 11.39
C ASP A 326 -12.32 9.35 12.65
N ALA A 327 -13.47 9.51 13.29
CA ALA A 327 -13.84 8.70 14.44
C ALA A 327 -14.08 7.23 14.08
N ASN A 328 -14.47 6.96 12.82
CA ASN A 328 -14.72 5.62 12.32
C ASN A 328 -13.71 5.29 11.20
N GLY A 329 -12.74 4.43 11.50
CA GLY A 329 -11.72 3.98 10.53
C GLY A 329 -10.55 4.94 10.31
N GLY A 330 -10.39 5.98 11.15
CA GLY A 330 -9.27 6.92 11.14
C GLY A 330 -9.31 7.97 10.03
N ASP A 331 -8.30 8.84 10.00
CA ASP A 331 -8.12 9.91 9.01
C ASP A 331 -7.77 9.34 7.63
N THR A 332 -8.80 8.90 6.90
CA THR A 332 -8.64 8.29 5.57
C THR A 332 -8.45 9.34 4.47
N ASN A 333 -8.99 10.54 4.65
CA ASN A 333 -8.85 11.67 3.73
C ASN A 333 -7.53 12.42 3.90
N ALA A 334 -6.75 12.10 4.95
CA ALA A 334 -5.44 12.67 5.28
C ALA A 334 -5.47 14.21 5.42
N ASP A 335 -6.54 14.74 6.00
CA ASP A 335 -6.68 16.17 6.24
C ASP A 335 -6.46 16.56 7.71
N GLY A 336 -6.14 15.60 8.57
CA GLY A 336 -6.05 15.77 10.02
C GLY A 336 -7.43 16.02 10.62
N ASN A 337 -7.73 17.22 11.02
CA ASN A 337 -9.06 17.63 11.49
C ASN A 337 -9.58 18.84 10.68
N ALA A 338 -9.14 18.99 9.43
CA ALA A 338 -9.54 20.14 8.61
C ALA A 338 -11.00 20.06 8.15
N SER A 339 -11.55 18.85 8.02
CA SER A 339 -12.96 18.63 7.75
C SER A 339 -13.62 17.80 8.84
N ALA A 340 -14.93 17.91 8.95
CA ALA A 340 -15.76 17.11 9.84
C ALA A 340 -16.94 16.54 9.08
N PRO A 341 -17.43 15.34 9.45
CA PRO A 341 -18.57 14.74 8.78
C PRO A 341 -19.85 15.48 9.08
N THR A 342 -20.69 15.65 8.06
CA THR A 342 -21.97 16.33 8.15
C THR A 342 -23.07 15.54 7.45
N LYS A 343 -24.31 15.72 7.91
CA LYS A 343 -25.47 15.11 7.24
C LYS A 343 -25.52 15.56 5.78
N GLY A 344 -25.63 14.59 4.88
CA GLY A 344 -25.66 14.87 3.44
C GLY A 344 -24.32 14.70 2.72
N ASP A 345 -23.27 14.29 3.42
CA ASP A 345 -21.95 14.05 2.79
C ASP A 345 -21.98 12.94 1.73
N TRP A 346 -22.97 12.05 1.80
CA TRP A 346 -23.17 11.01 0.80
C TRP A 346 -24.67 10.73 0.59
N THR A 347 -25.02 10.11 -0.53
CA THR A 347 -26.42 9.91 -0.94
C THR A 347 -27.23 9.08 0.04
N GLY A 348 -26.70 7.96 0.52
CA GLY A 348 -27.39 7.02 1.39
C GLY A 348 -27.40 5.58 0.84
N PHE A 349 -28.09 4.69 1.56
CA PHE A 349 -28.29 3.29 1.18
C PHE A 349 -29.74 3.08 0.76
N ARG A 350 -29.94 2.82 -0.53
CA ARG A 350 -31.28 2.68 -1.14
C ARG A 350 -31.69 1.22 -1.27
N ASN A 351 -32.94 0.93 -0.85
CA ASN A 351 -33.66 -0.31 -1.16
C ASN A 351 -34.54 -0.04 -2.38
N ALA A 352 -34.12 -0.49 -3.58
CA ALA A 352 -34.81 -0.21 -4.84
C ALA A 352 -35.73 -1.37 -5.28
N TYR A 353 -36.10 -2.25 -4.37
CA TYR A 353 -37.04 -3.35 -4.59
C TYR A 353 -38.39 -3.07 -3.97
N GLY A 354 -39.41 -3.80 -4.45
CA GLY A 354 -40.81 -3.61 -4.02
C GLY A 354 -41.51 -2.44 -4.73
N PRO A 355 -42.77 -2.20 -4.42
CA PRO A 355 -43.61 -1.21 -5.11
C PRO A 355 -43.21 0.24 -4.80
N SER A 356 -42.53 0.48 -3.69
CA SER A 356 -42.08 1.81 -3.26
C SER A 356 -40.65 1.71 -2.72
N PRO A 357 -39.65 2.21 -3.44
CA PRO A 357 -38.28 2.24 -2.96
C PRO A 357 -38.11 3.02 -1.66
N THR A 358 -37.30 2.51 -0.75
CA THR A 358 -37.05 3.10 0.57
C THR A 358 -35.56 3.35 0.77
N TRP A 359 -35.23 4.12 1.81
CA TRP A 359 -33.85 4.33 2.25
C TRP A 359 -33.60 3.54 3.54
N GLN A 360 -32.50 2.80 3.57
CA GLN A 360 -32.09 2.07 4.76
C GLN A 360 -31.69 3.08 5.84
N GLN A 361 -32.22 2.89 7.04
CA GLN A 361 -31.89 3.67 8.23
C GLN A 361 -31.27 2.75 9.27
N GLY A 362 -30.46 3.31 10.14
CA GLY A 362 -29.83 2.58 11.24
C GLY A 362 -28.84 3.45 12.00
N THR A 363 -28.57 3.09 13.24
CA THR A 363 -27.57 3.77 14.08
C THR A 363 -26.14 3.63 13.56
N ASN A 364 -25.94 2.75 12.58
CA ASN A 364 -24.69 2.47 11.91
C ASN A 364 -24.62 3.06 10.48
N ILE A 365 -25.61 3.88 10.09
CA ILE A 365 -25.65 4.61 8.81
C ILE A 365 -25.58 6.10 9.13
N LEU A 366 -24.37 6.66 9.06
CA LEU A 366 -24.05 7.98 9.57
C LEU A 366 -23.90 8.98 8.43
N TYR A 367 -24.33 10.21 8.64
CA TYR A 367 -24.10 11.35 7.75
C TYR A 367 -24.64 11.22 6.32
N SER A 368 -25.55 10.28 6.06
CA SER A 368 -26.24 10.18 4.77
C SER A 368 -27.23 11.32 4.56
N ALA A 369 -27.49 11.65 3.29
CA ALA A 369 -28.53 12.63 2.91
C ALA A 369 -29.94 12.10 3.13
N ARG A 370 -30.12 10.77 3.08
CA ARG A 370 -31.43 10.08 3.09
C ARG A 370 -31.49 9.08 4.20
#